data_026c71bb9361d19e4433693c22cac315
#
_entry.id   026c71bb9361d19e4433693c22cac315
#
_cell.length_a   1.000
_cell.length_b   1.000
_cell.length_c   1.000
_cell.angle_alpha   90.00
_cell.angle_beta   90.00
_cell.angle_gamma   90.00
#
_symmetry.space_group_name_H-M   'P 1'
#
loop_
_entity.id
_entity.type
_entity.pdbx_description
1 polymer ?
#
loop_
_entity_poly.entity_id
_entity_poly.type
_entity_poly.pdbx_seq_one_letter_code
_entity_poly.pdbx_strand_id
1 'polypeptide(L)'
;VKRLPELWQWIQKLAPRELLVPDDKELPPKCLLEGVRLLRRPVAGFDARKAERRLLEAQSVQELAALGLQNKPCLVRACGALLVYLEQTQKRRPEHLMPFQPLDLGRHMLVDDVTERNLEIFQRLNGRKGKGTLRHVLDDTMTPMGGRLLEDMLRHPWREAAPILAVQDAVALL
;
A
#
# COMPACT_ATOMS: atom_id res chain seq x y z
N VAL A 1 4.18 10.87 -16.48
CA VAL A 1 4.46 9.48 -16.11
C VAL A 1 5.96 9.24 -15.86
N LYS A 2 6.61 10.13 -15.05
CA LYS A 2 8.05 9.99 -14.77
C LYS A 2 8.39 8.95 -13.67
N ARG A 3 7.37 8.31 -13.00
CA ARG A 3 7.56 7.40 -11.87
C ARG A 3 6.98 6.00 -12.05
N LEU A 4 6.80 5.54 -13.27
CA LEU A 4 6.32 4.18 -13.56
C LEU A 4 7.20 3.08 -12.95
N PRO A 5 8.55 3.14 -13.01
CA PRO A 5 9.38 2.12 -12.39
C PRO A 5 9.19 2.00 -10.88
N GLU A 6 9.08 3.13 -10.16
CA GLU A 6 8.82 3.13 -8.71
C GLU A 6 7.46 2.53 -8.37
N LEU A 7 6.42 2.86 -9.16
CA LEU A 7 5.08 2.29 -8.96
C LEU A 7 5.09 0.76 -9.06
N TRP A 8 5.84 0.22 -10.03
CA TRP A 8 5.93 -1.23 -10.21
C TRP A 8 6.67 -1.92 -9.08
N GLN A 9 7.72 -1.32 -8.56
CA GLN A 9 8.41 -1.84 -7.37
C GLN A 9 7.47 -1.89 -6.17
N TRP A 10 6.63 -0.86 -5.98
CA TRP A 10 5.62 -0.87 -4.92
C TRP A 10 4.52 -1.91 -5.14
N ILE A 11 4.08 -2.11 -6.38
CA ILE A 11 3.10 -3.17 -6.70
C ILE A 11 3.72 -4.55 -6.42
N GLN A 12 4.97 -4.79 -6.78
CA GLN A 12 5.70 -6.01 -6.45
C GLN A 12 5.76 -6.23 -4.93
N LYS A 13 6.13 -5.20 -4.19
CA LYS A 13 6.22 -5.26 -2.73
C LYS A 13 4.87 -5.50 -2.05
N LEU A 14 3.80 -4.89 -2.54
CA LEU A 14 2.44 -5.11 -2.04
C LEU A 14 1.89 -6.48 -2.41
N ALA A 15 2.44 -7.11 -3.45
CA ALA A 15 2.03 -8.42 -3.98
C ALA A 15 0.51 -8.59 -4.04
N PRO A 16 -0.24 -7.68 -4.70
CA PRO A 16 -1.70 -7.75 -4.73
C PRO A 16 -2.13 -9.02 -5.48
N ARG A 17 -3.19 -9.66 -5.05
CA ARG A 17 -3.77 -10.79 -5.79
C ARG A 17 -4.48 -10.35 -7.06
N GLU A 18 -5.03 -9.13 -7.06
CA GLU A 18 -5.78 -8.57 -8.17
C GLU A 18 -5.36 -7.11 -8.40
N LEU A 19 -5.19 -6.75 -9.67
CA LEU A 19 -4.85 -5.39 -10.09
C LEU A 19 -5.91 -4.88 -11.08
N LEU A 20 -6.62 -3.81 -10.70
CA LEU A 20 -7.60 -3.16 -11.55
C LEU A 20 -6.92 -2.17 -12.48
N VAL A 21 -7.18 -2.27 -13.76
CA VAL A 21 -6.65 -1.35 -14.77
C VAL A 21 -7.73 -0.93 -15.77
N PRO A 22 -7.68 0.31 -16.29
CA PRO A 22 -8.54 0.71 -17.38
C PRO A 22 -8.30 -0.15 -18.62
N ASP A 23 -9.35 -0.46 -19.36
CA ASP A 23 -9.30 -1.29 -20.57
C ASP A 23 -8.57 -0.62 -21.74
N ASP A 24 -8.49 0.74 -21.74
CA ASP A 24 -7.77 1.55 -22.73
C ASP A 24 -6.24 1.65 -22.48
N LYS A 25 -5.74 1.11 -21.38
CA LYS A 25 -4.32 1.20 -21.01
C LYS A 25 -3.57 -0.09 -21.30
N GLU A 26 -2.51 0.04 -22.07
CA GLU A 26 -1.52 -1.01 -22.21
C GLU A 26 -0.53 -0.94 -21.04
N LEU A 27 -0.26 -2.10 -20.46
CA LEU A 27 0.77 -2.23 -19.43
C LEU A 27 2.06 -2.72 -20.07
N PRO A 28 3.21 -2.16 -19.69
CA PRO A 28 4.48 -2.69 -20.15
C PRO A 28 4.61 -4.19 -19.80
N PRO A 29 5.17 -5.02 -20.68
CA PRO A 29 5.29 -6.48 -20.45
C PRO A 29 6.02 -6.84 -19.14
N LYS A 30 6.94 -6.01 -18.70
CA LYS A 30 7.69 -6.16 -17.43
C LYS A 30 6.82 -5.98 -16.18
N CYS A 31 5.58 -5.56 -16.35
CA CYS A 31 4.64 -5.26 -15.27
C CYS A 31 3.67 -6.42 -14.98
N LEU A 32 3.76 -7.50 -15.75
CA LEU A 32 3.00 -8.71 -15.49
C LEU A 32 3.71 -9.49 -14.39
N LEU A 33 3.22 -9.31 -13.17
CA LEU A 33 3.71 -10.01 -12.00
C LEU A 33 3.15 -11.42 -11.99
N GLU A 34 4.00 -12.42 -11.76
CA GLU A 34 3.54 -13.79 -11.54
C GLU A 34 2.58 -13.84 -10.34
N GLY A 35 1.44 -14.49 -10.53
CA GLY A 35 0.43 -14.65 -9.50
C GLY A 35 -0.52 -13.46 -9.31
N VAL A 36 -0.36 -12.35 -10.01
CA VAL A 36 -1.30 -11.23 -9.99
C VAL A 36 -2.33 -11.34 -11.10
N ARG A 37 -3.60 -11.37 -10.72
CA ARG A 37 -4.72 -11.37 -11.67
C ARG A 37 -5.00 -9.95 -12.15
N LEU A 38 -4.80 -9.72 -13.45
CA LEU A 38 -5.11 -8.44 -14.08
C LEU A 38 -6.60 -8.38 -14.42
N LEU A 39 -7.31 -7.40 -13.87
CA LEU A 39 -8.73 -7.16 -14.12
C LEU A 39 -8.91 -5.86 -14.92
N ARG A 40 -9.24 -6.00 -16.20
CA ARG A 40 -9.57 -4.87 -17.06
C ARG A 40 -10.97 -4.37 -16.78
N ARG A 41 -11.12 -3.05 -16.64
CA ARG A 41 -12.40 -2.40 -16.37
C ARG A 41 -12.63 -1.24 -17.35
N PRO A 42 -13.88 -0.97 -17.74
CA PRO A 42 -14.20 0.16 -18.62
C PRO A 42 -13.65 1.47 -18.05
N VAL A 43 -13.10 2.31 -18.94
CA VAL A 43 -12.59 3.66 -18.57
C VAL A 43 -13.61 4.48 -17.81
N ALA A 44 -14.91 4.33 -18.13
CA ALA A 44 -15.99 4.99 -17.42
C ALA A 44 -16.05 4.69 -15.91
N GLY A 45 -15.50 3.55 -15.48
CA GLY A 45 -15.34 3.20 -14.06
C GLY A 45 -14.31 4.06 -13.32
N PHE A 46 -13.44 4.74 -14.07
CA PHE A 46 -12.39 5.63 -13.55
C PHE A 46 -12.73 7.12 -13.73
N ASP A 47 -14.02 7.48 -13.90
CA ASP A 47 -14.45 8.86 -13.99
C ASP A 47 -14.21 9.62 -12.68
N ALA A 48 -13.54 10.79 -12.77
CA ALA A 48 -13.10 11.53 -11.59
C ALA A 48 -14.27 12.07 -10.74
N ARG A 49 -15.31 12.60 -11.38
CA ARG A 49 -16.46 13.19 -10.67
C ARG A 49 -17.29 12.13 -9.97
N LYS A 50 -17.53 11.01 -10.66
CA LYS A 50 -18.24 9.86 -10.06
C LYS A 50 -17.43 9.22 -8.94
N ALA A 51 -16.12 9.13 -9.11
CA ALA A 51 -15.20 8.59 -8.11
C ALA A 51 -15.18 9.46 -6.84
N GLU A 52 -15.09 10.78 -6.99
CA GLU A 52 -15.14 11.74 -5.89
C GLU A 52 -16.42 11.59 -5.07
N ARG A 53 -17.59 11.68 -5.73
CA ARG A 53 -18.88 11.54 -5.04
C ARG A 53 -18.98 10.23 -4.26
N ARG A 54 -18.63 9.10 -4.88
CA ARG A 54 -18.65 7.79 -4.23
C ARG A 54 -17.71 7.72 -3.05
N LEU A 55 -16.53 8.32 -3.18
CA LEU A 55 -15.52 8.30 -2.13
C LEU A 55 -16.00 9.08 -0.91
N LEU A 56 -16.58 10.28 -1.12
CA LEU A 56 -17.17 11.10 -0.06
C LEU A 56 -18.31 10.37 0.65
N GLU A 57 -19.21 9.75 -0.11
CA GLU A 57 -20.31 8.94 0.42
C GLU A 57 -19.82 7.74 1.21
N ALA A 58 -18.88 6.95 0.66
CA ALA A 58 -18.39 5.72 1.27
C ALA A 58 -17.58 5.97 2.55
N GLN A 59 -16.90 7.11 2.63
CA GLN A 59 -16.07 7.49 3.78
C GLN A 59 -16.77 8.45 4.75
N SER A 60 -18.04 8.81 4.47
CA SER A 60 -18.83 9.73 5.29
C SER A 60 -18.13 11.06 5.57
N VAL A 61 -17.45 11.60 4.57
CA VAL A 61 -16.75 12.89 4.64
C VAL A 61 -17.33 13.91 3.66
N GLN A 62 -17.19 15.20 3.96
CA GLN A 62 -17.71 16.28 3.13
C GLN A 62 -16.75 16.68 2.02
N GLU A 63 -15.44 16.52 2.25
CA GLU A 63 -14.40 17.01 1.36
C GLU A 63 -13.24 16.00 1.23
N LEU A 64 -12.62 15.98 0.04
CA LEU A 64 -11.43 15.17 -0.21
C LEU A 64 -10.23 15.56 0.65
N ALA A 65 -10.21 16.80 1.18
CA ALA A 65 -9.18 17.28 2.09
C ALA A 65 -9.10 16.44 3.38
N ALA A 66 -10.26 16.01 3.91
CA ALA A 66 -10.32 15.16 5.10
C ALA A 66 -9.62 13.80 4.90
N LEU A 67 -9.51 13.34 3.66
CA LEU A 67 -8.82 12.12 3.29
C LEU A 67 -7.38 12.37 2.78
N GLY A 68 -6.91 13.62 2.77
CA GLY A 68 -5.64 14.01 2.18
C GLY A 68 -5.56 13.77 0.66
N LEU A 69 -6.70 13.69 -0.02
CA LEU A 69 -6.83 13.42 -1.46
C LEU A 69 -7.05 14.68 -2.30
N GLN A 70 -7.04 15.84 -1.68
CA GLN A 70 -7.14 17.13 -2.38
C GLN A 70 -6.01 17.24 -3.43
N ASN A 71 -6.34 17.73 -4.62
CA ASN A 71 -5.41 17.87 -5.75
C ASN A 71 -4.73 16.56 -6.21
N LYS A 72 -5.30 15.39 -5.91
CA LYS A 72 -4.78 14.08 -6.30
C LYS A 72 -5.77 13.30 -7.19
N PRO A 73 -6.12 13.79 -8.39
CA PRO A 73 -7.20 13.22 -9.20
C PRO A 73 -6.94 11.76 -9.60
N CYS A 74 -5.69 11.35 -9.79
CA CYS A 74 -5.35 9.97 -10.11
C CYS A 74 -5.67 9.02 -8.95
N LEU A 75 -5.40 9.43 -7.70
CA LEU A 75 -5.73 8.62 -6.53
C LEU A 75 -7.25 8.55 -6.34
N VAL A 76 -7.96 9.67 -6.48
CA VAL A 76 -9.44 9.70 -6.40
C VAL A 76 -10.05 8.73 -7.41
N ARG A 77 -9.60 8.76 -8.68
CA ARG A 77 -10.06 7.83 -9.72
C ARG A 77 -9.79 6.38 -9.37
N ALA A 78 -8.61 6.06 -8.86
CA ALA A 78 -8.22 4.71 -8.47
C ALA A 78 -9.07 4.21 -7.29
N CYS A 79 -9.24 5.03 -6.24
CA CYS A 79 -10.10 4.70 -5.09
C CYS A 79 -11.55 4.49 -5.50
N GLY A 80 -12.10 5.35 -6.37
CA GLY A 80 -13.46 5.21 -6.88
C GLY A 80 -13.68 3.93 -7.68
N ALA A 81 -12.72 3.57 -8.54
CA ALA A 81 -12.77 2.31 -9.28
C ALA A 81 -12.70 1.08 -8.35
N LEU A 82 -11.88 1.15 -7.31
CA LEU A 82 -11.78 0.10 -6.30
C LEU A 82 -13.10 -0.05 -5.52
N LEU A 83 -13.73 1.04 -5.12
CA LEU A 83 -15.05 1.00 -4.45
C LEU A 83 -16.11 0.34 -5.32
N VAL A 84 -16.19 0.71 -6.60
CA VAL A 84 -17.11 0.07 -7.55
C VAL A 84 -16.88 -1.44 -7.64
N TYR A 85 -15.60 -1.82 -7.72
CA TYR A 85 -15.25 -3.24 -7.79
C TYR A 85 -15.66 -4.00 -6.52
N LEU A 86 -15.40 -3.43 -5.35
CA LEU A 86 -15.77 -4.03 -4.07
C LEU A 86 -17.29 -4.16 -3.91
N GLU A 87 -18.07 -3.13 -4.28
CA GLU A 87 -19.52 -3.17 -4.26
C GLU A 87 -20.08 -4.28 -5.18
N GLN A 88 -19.51 -4.43 -6.37
CA GLN A 88 -19.92 -5.47 -7.33
C GLN A 88 -19.58 -6.88 -6.87
N THR A 89 -18.44 -7.07 -6.21
CA THR A 89 -17.95 -8.39 -5.80
C THR A 89 -18.54 -8.83 -4.47
N GLN A 90 -18.66 -7.92 -3.50
CA GLN A 90 -19.18 -8.24 -2.16
C GLN A 90 -20.70 -8.13 -2.06
N LYS A 91 -21.38 -7.55 -3.07
CA LYS A 91 -22.83 -7.28 -3.07
C LYS A 91 -23.33 -6.49 -1.85
N ARG A 92 -22.44 -5.84 -1.13
CA ARG A 92 -22.69 -5.01 0.06
C ARG A 92 -21.78 -3.78 0.01
N ARG A 93 -22.22 -2.69 0.62
CA ARG A 93 -21.33 -1.55 0.86
C ARG A 93 -20.27 -1.97 1.86
N PRO A 94 -18.99 -1.72 1.58
CA PRO A 94 -17.90 -2.09 2.49
C PRO A 94 -17.82 -1.09 3.66
N GLU A 95 -18.76 -1.16 4.58
CA GLU A 95 -18.88 -0.26 5.75
C GLU A 95 -17.71 -0.36 6.72
N HIS A 96 -16.94 -1.44 6.64
CA HIS A 96 -15.80 -1.72 7.51
C HIS A 96 -14.45 -1.27 6.91
N LEU A 97 -14.47 -0.61 5.76
CA LEU A 97 -13.21 -0.09 5.18
C LEU A 97 -12.68 1.05 6.04
N MET A 98 -11.42 0.90 6.42
CA MET A 98 -10.66 1.98 7.03
C MET A 98 -10.64 3.21 6.11
N PRO A 99 -10.55 4.43 6.65
CA PRO A 99 -10.44 5.63 5.83
C PRO A 99 -9.30 5.52 4.82
N PHE A 100 -9.58 5.88 3.56
CA PHE A 100 -8.55 5.95 2.55
C PHE A 100 -7.56 7.05 2.88
N GLN A 101 -6.30 6.68 2.96
CA GLN A 101 -5.21 7.62 3.21
C GLN A 101 -4.16 7.49 2.09
N PRO A 102 -3.66 8.61 1.56
CA PRO A 102 -2.58 8.55 0.59
C PRO A 102 -1.31 8.03 1.26
N LEU A 103 -0.75 6.97 0.71
CA LEU A 103 0.59 6.53 1.08
C LEU A 103 1.61 7.49 0.46
N ASP A 104 2.36 8.17 1.30
CA ASP A 104 3.47 9.02 0.85
C ASP A 104 4.72 8.16 0.63
N LEU A 105 4.85 7.68 -0.60
CA LEU A 105 5.96 6.81 -1.00
C LEU A 105 7.32 7.51 -0.91
N GLY A 106 7.34 8.86 -0.91
CA GLY A 106 8.59 9.63 -0.81
C GLY A 106 9.22 9.63 0.58
N ARG A 107 8.42 9.38 1.63
CA ARG A 107 8.86 9.37 3.03
C ARG A 107 9.50 8.06 3.46
N HIS A 108 9.29 6.99 2.70
CA HIS A 108 9.82 5.66 3.01
C HIS A 108 10.98 5.31 2.07
N MET A 109 11.93 4.59 2.60
CA MET A 109 13.00 3.99 1.82
C MET A 109 12.44 2.76 1.11
N LEU A 110 12.62 2.70 -0.21
CA LEU A 110 12.24 1.55 -0.98
C LEU A 110 13.32 0.46 -0.84
N VAL A 111 12.98 -0.59 -0.10
CA VAL A 111 13.77 -1.81 -0.04
C VAL A 111 13.12 -2.82 -0.98
N ASP A 112 13.76 -3.16 -2.08
CA ASP A 112 13.23 -4.13 -3.03
C ASP A 112 13.35 -5.58 -2.51
N ASP A 113 12.66 -6.51 -3.18
CA ASP A 113 12.60 -7.92 -2.75
C ASP A 113 13.98 -8.59 -2.73
N VAL A 114 14.86 -8.17 -3.65
CA VAL A 114 16.24 -8.72 -3.71
C VAL A 114 17.03 -8.28 -2.50
N THR A 115 16.95 -6.98 -2.17
CA THR A 115 17.60 -6.41 -0.99
C THR A 115 17.00 -6.99 0.29
N GLU A 116 15.66 -7.09 0.39
CA GLU A 116 14.98 -7.67 1.55
C GLU A 116 15.43 -9.12 1.79
N ARG A 117 15.58 -9.90 0.72
CA ARG A 117 16.06 -11.29 0.77
C ARG A 117 17.53 -11.38 1.12
N ASN A 118 18.38 -10.55 0.50
CA ASN A 118 19.83 -10.56 0.76
C ASN A 118 20.18 -10.12 2.17
N LEU A 119 19.39 -9.21 2.75
CA LEU A 119 19.51 -8.80 4.16
C LEU A 119 18.81 -9.76 5.11
N GLU A 120 18.19 -10.82 4.61
CA GLU A 120 17.45 -11.81 5.43
C GLU A 120 16.47 -11.15 6.42
N ILE A 121 15.76 -10.11 6.00
CA ILE A 121 14.90 -9.32 6.90
C ILE A 121 13.76 -10.18 7.45
N PHE A 122 12.97 -10.84 6.59
CA PHE A 122 11.84 -11.68 7.01
C PHE A 122 12.03 -13.16 6.74
N GLN A 123 12.98 -13.49 5.87
CA GLN A 123 13.21 -14.85 5.40
C GLN A 123 14.69 -15.01 5.09
N ARG A 124 15.25 -16.15 5.49
CA ARG A 124 16.63 -16.53 5.21
C ARG A 124 16.80 -16.87 3.72
N LEU A 125 18.03 -16.81 3.22
CA LEU A 125 18.35 -17.19 1.83
C LEU A 125 17.87 -18.60 1.46
N ASN A 126 17.81 -19.51 2.43
CA ASN A 126 17.29 -20.88 2.24
C ASN A 126 15.75 -20.97 2.31
N GLY A 127 15.03 -19.84 2.35
CA GLY A 127 13.56 -19.78 2.38
C GLY A 127 12.93 -19.97 3.77
N ARG A 128 13.70 -20.26 4.83
CA ARG A 128 13.15 -20.44 6.17
C ARG A 128 12.83 -19.10 6.81
N LYS A 129 11.68 -19.02 7.48
CA LYS A 129 11.23 -17.86 8.28
C LYS A 129 11.60 -18.07 9.75
N GLY A 130 11.62 -16.98 10.53
CA GLY A 130 11.85 -17.01 11.96
C GLY A 130 13.33 -16.98 12.32
N LYS A 131 13.79 -17.93 13.11
CA LYS A 131 15.15 -17.91 13.68
C LYS A 131 16.25 -17.65 12.65
N GLY A 132 17.03 -16.59 12.88
CA GLY A 132 18.13 -16.17 12.02
C GLY A 132 17.76 -15.08 11.00
N THR A 133 16.53 -14.57 11.03
CA THR A 133 16.14 -13.35 10.27
C THR A 133 16.32 -12.10 11.12
N LEU A 134 16.52 -10.94 10.48
CA LEU A 134 16.59 -9.65 11.17
C LEU A 134 15.35 -9.40 12.03
N ARG A 135 14.15 -9.64 11.48
CA ARG A 135 12.90 -9.54 12.24
C ARG A 135 12.93 -10.36 13.53
N HIS A 136 13.39 -11.61 13.46
CA HIS A 136 13.41 -12.48 14.64
C HIS A 136 14.38 -11.98 15.72
N VAL A 137 15.51 -11.39 15.31
CA VAL A 137 16.50 -10.84 16.25
C VAL A 137 15.98 -9.60 16.95
N LEU A 138 15.16 -8.78 16.24
CA LEU A 138 14.61 -7.53 16.76
C LEU A 138 13.24 -7.71 17.47
N ASP A 139 12.60 -8.89 17.31
CA ASP A 139 11.23 -9.11 17.80
C ASP A 139 11.22 -9.51 19.28
N ASP A 140 11.20 -8.51 20.13
CA ASP A 140 11.01 -8.61 21.59
C ASP A 140 9.59 -8.18 22.00
N THR A 141 8.67 -8.16 21.04
CA THR A 141 7.32 -7.65 21.26
C THR A 141 6.48 -8.62 22.10
N MET A 142 5.76 -8.06 23.07
CA MET A 142 4.89 -8.82 23.98
C MET A 142 3.47 -9.04 23.43
N THR A 143 3.11 -8.35 22.35
CA THR A 143 1.74 -8.41 21.80
C THR A 143 1.74 -8.64 20.29
N PRO A 144 0.69 -9.31 19.75
CA PRO A 144 0.56 -9.44 18.31
C PRO A 144 0.47 -8.11 17.56
N MET A 145 -0.02 -7.05 18.20
CA MET A 145 -0.07 -5.70 17.63
C MET A 145 1.34 -5.10 17.51
N GLY A 146 2.16 -5.25 18.55
CA GLY A 146 3.56 -4.84 18.53
C GLY A 146 4.34 -5.56 17.44
N GLY A 147 4.18 -6.87 17.31
CA GLY A 147 4.82 -7.65 16.24
C GLY A 147 4.42 -7.21 14.83
N ARG A 148 3.15 -6.82 14.62
CA ARG A 148 2.69 -6.25 13.33
C ARG A 148 3.29 -4.87 13.08
N LEU A 149 3.36 -4.02 14.09
CA LEU A 149 3.98 -2.70 13.98
C LEU A 149 5.47 -2.82 13.65
N LEU A 150 6.20 -3.69 14.33
CA LEU A 150 7.61 -3.95 14.02
C LEU A 150 7.78 -4.43 12.56
N GLU A 151 6.93 -5.36 12.12
CA GLU A 151 6.96 -5.84 10.73
C GLU A 151 6.69 -4.71 9.74
N ASP A 152 5.72 -3.83 10.01
CA ASP A 152 5.40 -2.69 9.17
C ASP A 152 6.57 -1.68 9.11
N MET A 153 7.20 -1.38 10.24
CA MET A 153 8.38 -0.51 10.31
C MET A 153 9.56 -1.07 9.52
N LEU A 154 9.78 -2.40 9.55
CA LEU A 154 10.83 -3.05 8.77
C LEU A 154 10.52 -3.08 7.27
N ARG A 155 9.23 -3.18 6.88
CA ARG A 155 8.81 -3.15 5.48
C ARG A 155 8.84 -1.75 4.88
N HIS A 156 8.57 -0.74 5.71
CA HIS A 156 8.43 0.65 5.29
C HIS A 156 9.35 1.55 6.13
N PRO A 157 10.68 1.34 6.09
CA PRO A 157 11.61 2.14 6.89
C PRO A 157 11.55 3.61 6.47
N TRP A 158 11.61 4.50 7.45
CA TRP A 158 11.62 5.93 7.19
C TRP A 158 12.91 6.34 6.45
N ARG A 159 12.75 7.25 5.50
CA ARG A 159 13.86 7.85 4.77
C ARG A 159 14.44 9.07 5.48
N GLU A 160 13.59 9.79 6.20
CA GLU A 160 13.94 11.03 6.88
C GLU A 160 14.25 10.78 8.35
N ALA A 161 15.20 11.52 8.92
CA ALA A 161 15.60 11.37 10.32
C ALA A 161 14.52 11.83 11.31
N ALA A 162 13.74 12.86 10.96
CA ALA A 162 12.77 13.45 11.89
C ALA A 162 11.73 12.46 12.45
N PRO A 163 11.02 11.63 11.64
CA PRO A 163 10.12 10.63 12.20
C PRO A 163 10.85 9.52 12.96
N ILE A 164 12.10 9.18 12.60
CA ILE A 164 12.90 8.20 13.35
C ILE A 164 13.19 8.73 14.74
N LEU A 165 13.68 9.96 14.85
CA LEU A 165 13.98 10.61 16.12
C LEU A 165 12.72 10.74 16.99
N ALA A 166 11.58 11.12 16.41
CA ALA A 166 10.32 11.21 17.15
C ALA A 166 9.90 9.88 17.78
N VAL A 167 10.11 8.75 17.08
CA VAL A 167 9.84 7.41 17.63
C VAL A 167 10.85 7.07 18.74
N GLN A 168 12.14 7.38 18.54
CA GLN A 168 13.16 7.14 19.54
C GLN A 168 12.91 7.97 20.80
N ASP A 169 12.53 9.25 20.67
CA ASP A 169 12.17 10.10 21.80
C ASP A 169 10.96 9.55 22.55
N ALA A 170 9.94 9.06 21.84
CA ALA A 170 8.79 8.44 22.47
C ALA A 170 9.15 7.17 23.25
N VAL A 171 10.03 6.34 22.70
CA VAL A 171 10.53 5.13 23.40
C VAL A 171 11.37 5.48 24.63
N ALA A 172 12.15 6.58 24.56
CA ALA A 172 12.99 7.02 25.70
C ALA A 172 12.16 7.57 26.87
N LEU A 173 10.87 7.91 26.67
CA LEU A 173 9.95 8.37 27.70
C LEU A 173 9.21 7.23 28.41
N LEU A 174 9.31 5.99 27.92
CA LEU A 174 8.67 4.81 28.52
C LEU A 174 9.61 4.10 29.48
#